data_b49cb47e99d4a4728a81a547f0df247f
#
_entry.id   b49cb47e99d4a4728a81a547f0df247f
#
_cell.length_a   1.000
_cell.length_b   1.000
_cell.length_c   1.000
_cell.angle_alpha   90.00
_cell.angle_beta   90.00
_cell.angle_gamma   90.00
#
_symmetry.space_group_name_H-M   'P 1'
#
loop_
_entity.id
_entity.type
_entity.pdbx_description
1 polymer ?
#
loop_
_entity_poly.entity_id
_entity_poly.type
_entity_poly.pdbx_seq_one_letter_code
_entity_poly.pdbx_strand_id
1 'polypeptide(L)'
;MATGLFTSGGLTMDKIKEVTEELLDDHIDDHVDEEIQRCFLKEDPKCFFVFAGAGSGKTRSLIKTLTFLDETLGDWLLTNRKQIAVITYTNAACDEISRRLHYKSIFSVSTIHSFLWELIKNYQSDIKAWVINSINLEIAELEEKQRKSKAGKTSEKRAEDIRKKQERLAKINTVRRFTYNPNGDNVGYDSLNHSEVVKMGSKFICAEDTMQNILISQYPILLIDESQDTKKELVDAIFTVCERHKGKFIVGMFGDTMQRIYQDGKENLSQCIPDDWVKPQKIMNHRSASRIVTLANAIRFTVDTQQQRPRSDAEVGNVRLFIVSSDANKEVTEQRVAEIMSEETGDGEWRDSKQYKSLILEHHMAASRFGFLELYLPLNEVPVFNTSLRDGSISELSFLSKVISPLVQAYKGNNDFEVLKIVKEYSPLMESKKWISLDDQTKALQQVESAVDKLMELWKDDAIPTCLDVLRSIQDTGLFKLDERVDNILSSPAADESIRITALRKALSVPFTTLEKYFAYVSDNTRFATHQGVKGLEFPRVMVIIDDAEAKGFLFSYEKLFGVKLKTVKAKLFCPEIAGLFCRIAGLFCHDSRANLSLKPVCFGIAIS
;
A
#
# COMPACT_ATOMS: atom_id res chain seq x y z
N MET A 1 40.06 -42.83 -1.22
CA MET A 1 39.70 -43.50 0.05
C MET A 1 39.14 -42.46 0.99
N ALA A 2 37.86 -42.51 1.23
CA ALA A 2 37.13 -42.16 2.45
C ALA A 2 35.65 -42.32 2.12
N THR A 3 35.22 -43.56 2.18
CA THR A 3 33.82 -43.99 2.30
C THR A 3 33.45 -43.94 3.78
N GLY A 4 32.22 -43.54 4.06
CA GLY A 4 31.58 -43.79 5.36
C GLY A 4 30.90 -42.53 5.89
N LEU A 5 29.58 -42.50 5.82
CA LEU A 5 28.64 -42.84 6.87
C LEU A 5 27.20 -42.46 6.40
N PHE A 6 26.58 -43.38 5.71
CA PHE A 6 25.13 -43.49 5.71
C PHE A 6 24.76 -44.58 6.71
N THR A 7 24.40 -44.20 7.92
CA THR A 7 23.70 -45.08 8.84
C THR A 7 22.24 -45.20 8.37
N SER A 8 21.91 -46.38 7.89
CA SER A 8 20.57 -46.85 7.58
C SER A 8 19.73 -46.93 8.83
N GLY A 9 19.08 -45.81 9.21
CA GLY A 9 17.89 -45.83 10.03
C GLY A 9 16.71 -46.13 9.10
N GLY A 10 16.34 -47.39 8.95
CA GLY A 10 15.18 -47.81 8.17
C GLY A 10 13.91 -47.19 8.72
N LEU A 11 13.34 -46.23 8.00
CA LEU A 11 11.95 -45.81 8.18
C LEU A 11 11.07 -47.07 7.95
N THR A 12 10.39 -47.52 9.01
CA THR A 12 9.41 -48.60 8.88
C THR A 12 8.28 -48.16 7.97
N MET A 13 7.65 -49.11 7.25
CA MET A 13 6.51 -48.83 6.34
C MET A 13 5.37 -48.10 7.06
N ASP A 14 5.22 -48.26 8.38
CA ASP A 14 4.26 -47.53 9.18
C ASP A 14 4.62 -46.06 9.38
N LYS A 15 5.89 -45.73 9.58
CA LYS A 15 6.36 -44.34 9.60
C LYS A 15 6.27 -43.64 8.25
N ILE A 16 6.47 -44.41 7.15
CA ILE A 16 6.28 -43.85 5.79
C ILE A 16 4.80 -43.62 5.54
N LYS A 17 3.90 -44.48 6.01
CA LYS A 17 2.46 -44.27 5.93
C LYS A 17 1.99 -43.10 6.79
N GLU A 18 2.44 -42.97 8.04
CA GLU A 18 2.14 -41.85 8.91
C GLU A 18 2.60 -40.52 8.31
N VAL A 19 3.83 -40.47 7.79
CA VAL A 19 4.37 -39.28 7.12
C VAL A 19 3.63 -38.96 5.79
N THR A 20 3.16 -40.00 5.06
CA THR A 20 2.34 -39.77 3.85
C THR A 20 0.90 -39.39 4.16
N GLU A 21 0.29 -39.89 5.21
CA GLU A 21 -1.04 -39.48 5.67
C GLU A 21 -1.00 -38.05 6.24
N GLU A 22 0.01 -37.67 7.05
CA GLU A 22 0.22 -36.28 7.47
C GLU A 22 0.47 -35.31 6.31
N LEU A 23 1.11 -35.74 5.23
CA LEU A 23 1.37 -34.92 4.03
C LEU A 23 0.12 -34.72 3.16
N LEU A 24 -0.91 -35.54 3.34
CA LEU A 24 -2.17 -35.50 2.58
C LEU A 24 -3.35 -34.89 3.35
N ASP A 25 -3.12 -34.46 4.61
CA ASP A 25 -4.17 -33.85 5.43
C ASP A 25 -4.33 -32.36 5.11
N ASP A 26 -5.30 -32.05 4.24
CA ASP A 26 -5.69 -30.67 3.91
C ASP A 26 -6.48 -29.98 5.05
N HIS A 27 -6.82 -30.71 6.11
CA HIS A 27 -7.57 -30.25 7.29
C HIS A 27 -6.70 -29.96 8.50
N ILE A 28 -5.38 -29.99 8.34
CA ILE A 28 -4.39 -29.81 9.43
C ILE A 28 -4.60 -28.52 10.24
N ASP A 29 -5.15 -27.48 9.63
CA ASP A 29 -5.40 -26.18 10.26
C ASP A 29 -6.83 -26.03 10.82
N ASP A 30 -7.71 -27.04 10.72
CA ASP A 30 -9.11 -26.90 11.14
C ASP A 30 -9.25 -26.66 12.65
N HIS A 31 -8.35 -27.23 13.47
CA HIS A 31 -8.29 -27.03 14.91
C HIS A 31 -7.94 -25.57 15.29
N VAL A 32 -7.27 -24.82 14.42
CA VAL A 32 -6.86 -23.43 14.68
C VAL A 32 -8.06 -22.51 14.88
N ASP A 33 -9.10 -22.67 14.05
CA ASP A 33 -10.31 -21.85 14.17
C ASP A 33 -11.04 -22.16 15.49
N GLU A 34 -11.05 -23.42 15.94
CA GLU A 34 -11.60 -23.80 17.26
C GLU A 34 -10.76 -23.25 18.43
N GLU A 35 -9.45 -23.26 18.31
CA GLU A 35 -8.54 -22.71 19.31
C GLU A 35 -8.77 -21.19 19.47
N ILE A 36 -8.97 -20.47 18.37
CA ILE A 36 -9.33 -19.05 18.38
C ILE A 36 -10.69 -18.84 19.08
N GLN A 37 -11.71 -19.67 18.77
CA GLN A 37 -13.03 -19.54 19.40
C GLN A 37 -12.99 -19.76 20.91
N ARG A 38 -12.15 -20.69 21.40
CA ARG A 38 -11.95 -20.92 22.83
C ARG A 38 -11.42 -19.69 23.57
N CYS A 39 -10.69 -18.81 22.89
CA CYS A 39 -10.20 -17.55 23.49
C CYS A 39 -11.32 -16.60 23.92
N PHE A 40 -12.55 -16.80 23.46
CA PHE A 40 -13.70 -15.97 23.80
C PHE A 40 -14.62 -16.58 24.87
N LEU A 41 -14.25 -17.73 25.44
CA LEU A 41 -15.03 -18.35 26.51
C LEU A 41 -15.03 -17.49 27.76
N LYS A 42 -16.19 -17.33 28.41
CA LYS A 42 -16.38 -16.44 29.57
C LYS A 42 -15.53 -16.81 30.78
N GLU A 43 -15.23 -18.09 30.92
CA GLU A 43 -14.49 -18.64 32.07
C GLU A 43 -13.00 -18.29 32.04
N ASP A 44 -12.42 -18.19 30.83
CA ASP A 44 -10.98 -17.93 30.66
C ASP A 44 -10.72 -17.18 29.35
N PRO A 45 -11.18 -15.91 29.22
CA PRO A 45 -10.96 -15.12 28.01
C PRO A 45 -9.49 -14.78 27.83
N LYS A 46 -8.95 -15.06 26.63
CA LYS A 46 -7.53 -14.87 26.30
C LYS A 46 -7.34 -14.03 25.06
N CYS A 47 -6.29 -13.25 25.04
CA CYS A 47 -5.78 -12.65 23.82
C CYS A 47 -5.02 -13.70 23.00
N PHE A 48 -4.92 -13.48 21.68
CA PHE A 48 -4.24 -14.43 20.81
C PHE A 48 -3.53 -13.75 19.64
N PHE A 49 -2.53 -14.46 19.10
CA PHE A 49 -1.84 -14.08 17.87
C PHE A 49 -1.80 -15.27 16.91
N VAL A 50 -2.47 -15.16 15.79
CA VAL A 50 -2.48 -16.19 14.74
C VAL A 50 -1.28 -15.97 13.82
N PHE A 51 -0.34 -16.90 13.86
CA PHE A 51 0.76 -16.96 12.90
C PHE A 51 0.26 -17.61 11.61
N ALA A 52 0.20 -16.84 10.54
CA ALA A 52 -0.43 -17.31 9.31
C ALA A 52 0.30 -16.71 8.08
N GLY A 53 1.00 -17.54 7.34
CA GLY A 53 1.73 -17.14 6.13
C GLY A 53 0.82 -16.66 5.00
N ALA A 54 1.44 -16.27 3.88
CA ALA A 54 0.70 -15.93 2.67
C ALA A 54 -0.16 -17.13 2.21
N GLY A 55 -1.40 -16.87 1.80
CA GLY A 55 -2.28 -17.92 1.30
C GLY A 55 -2.83 -18.91 2.34
N SER A 56 -2.52 -18.75 3.64
CA SER A 56 -3.00 -19.65 4.70
C SER A 56 -4.46 -19.42 5.14
N GLY A 57 -5.15 -18.46 4.52
CA GLY A 57 -6.56 -18.18 4.84
C GLY A 57 -6.76 -17.30 6.07
N LYS A 58 -5.82 -16.37 6.39
CA LYS A 58 -5.96 -15.38 7.49
C LYS A 58 -7.33 -14.72 7.52
N THR A 59 -7.71 -14.08 6.41
CA THR A 59 -9.00 -13.37 6.30
C THR A 59 -10.20 -14.31 6.46
N ARG A 60 -10.09 -15.57 6.00
CA ARG A 60 -11.13 -16.57 6.20
C ARG A 60 -11.31 -16.90 7.69
N SER A 61 -10.22 -17.12 8.42
CA SER A 61 -10.29 -17.36 9.87
C SER A 61 -10.81 -16.14 10.63
N LEU A 62 -10.40 -14.91 10.23
CA LEU A 62 -10.97 -13.69 10.79
C LEU A 62 -12.50 -13.63 10.58
N ILE A 63 -13.00 -13.88 9.37
CA ILE A 63 -14.44 -13.90 9.09
C ILE A 63 -15.16 -14.99 9.88
N LYS A 64 -14.61 -16.22 9.96
CA LYS A 64 -15.18 -17.28 10.79
C LYS A 64 -15.27 -16.88 12.26
N THR A 65 -14.22 -16.24 12.79
CA THR A 65 -14.20 -15.70 14.16
C THR A 65 -15.29 -14.65 14.37
N LEU A 66 -15.45 -13.72 13.43
CA LEU A 66 -16.47 -12.68 13.51
C LEU A 66 -17.89 -13.25 13.38
N THR A 67 -18.11 -14.26 12.54
CA THR A 67 -19.38 -14.98 12.45
C THR A 67 -19.71 -15.68 13.76
N PHE A 68 -18.76 -16.40 14.35
CA PHE A 68 -18.93 -17.03 15.66
C PHE A 68 -19.27 -16.01 16.76
N LEU A 69 -18.59 -14.85 16.77
CA LEU A 69 -18.87 -13.79 17.75
C LEU A 69 -20.26 -13.15 17.55
N ASP A 70 -20.71 -13.03 16.32
CA ASP A 70 -22.07 -12.58 16.01
C ASP A 70 -23.12 -13.55 16.59
N GLU A 71 -22.95 -14.83 16.34
CA GLU A 71 -23.86 -15.88 16.81
C GLU A 71 -23.89 -16.01 18.36
N THR A 72 -22.75 -15.77 19.02
CA THR A 72 -22.61 -16.00 20.46
C THR A 72 -22.78 -14.74 21.31
N LEU A 73 -22.36 -13.58 20.81
CA LEU A 73 -22.33 -12.30 21.55
C LEU A 73 -23.16 -11.20 20.88
N GLY A 74 -23.70 -11.41 19.67
CA GLY A 74 -24.35 -10.36 18.88
C GLY A 74 -25.47 -9.64 19.63
N ASP A 75 -26.39 -10.37 20.24
CA ASP A 75 -27.51 -9.81 21.00
C ASP A 75 -27.03 -9.03 22.24
N TRP A 76 -26.02 -9.54 22.92
CA TRP A 76 -25.43 -8.88 24.08
C TRP A 76 -24.73 -7.56 23.67
N LEU A 77 -23.99 -7.55 22.56
CA LEU A 77 -23.33 -6.38 22.03
C LEU A 77 -24.35 -5.29 21.64
N LEU A 78 -25.41 -5.67 20.93
CA LEU A 78 -26.50 -4.76 20.54
C LEU A 78 -27.19 -4.17 21.76
N THR A 79 -27.58 -5.00 22.72
CA THR A 79 -28.28 -4.58 23.94
C THR A 79 -27.43 -3.60 24.76
N ASN A 80 -26.12 -3.81 24.81
CA ASN A 80 -25.20 -2.97 25.58
C ASN A 80 -24.57 -1.83 24.75
N ARG A 81 -24.97 -1.63 23.49
CA ARG A 81 -24.43 -0.63 22.55
C ARG A 81 -22.92 -0.74 22.42
N LYS A 82 -22.41 -1.95 22.36
CA LYS A 82 -20.98 -2.26 22.17
C LYS A 82 -20.76 -2.82 20.78
N GLN A 83 -19.52 -2.72 20.31
CA GLN A 83 -19.12 -3.22 19.01
C GLN A 83 -17.83 -4.03 19.11
N ILE A 84 -17.59 -4.88 18.14
CA ILE A 84 -16.29 -5.48 17.90
C ILE A 84 -15.54 -4.58 16.92
N ALA A 85 -14.37 -4.09 17.33
CA ALA A 85 -13.50 -3.35 16.43
C ALA A 85 -12.67 -4.30 15.57
N VAL A 86 -12.63 -4.05 14.28
CA VAL A 86 -11.76 -4.76 13.32
C VAL A 86 -10.89 -3.74 12.62
N ILE A 87 -9.59 -3.85 12.83
CA ILE A 87 -8.60 -2.98 12.22
C ILE A 87 -7.92 -3.73 11.08
N THR A 88 -7.85 -3.12 9.91
CA THR A 88 -7.09 -3.61 8.77
C THR A 88 -6.25 -2.49 8.16
N TYR A 89 -5.43 -2.82 7.17
CA TYR A 89 -4.47 -1.86 6.63
C TYR A 89 -5.03 -0.95 5.53
N THR A 90 -5.95 -1.46 4.67
CA THR A 90 -6.47 -0.75 3.49
C THR A 90 -7.98 -0.61 3.53
N ASN A 91 -8.50 0.44 2.84
CA ASN A 91 -9.94 0.62 2.66
C ASN A 91 -10.56 -0.56 1.89
N ALA A 92 -9.88 -1.09 0.88
CA ALA A 92 -10.34 -2.25 0.13
C ALA A 92 -10.54 -3.48 1.03
N ALA A 93 -9.63 -3.71 1.99
CA ALA A 93 -9.81 -4.79 2.97
C ALA A 93 -10.96 -4.50 3.95
N CYS A 94 -11.16 -3.23 4.36
CA CYS A 94 -12.33 -2.84 5.16
C CYS A 94 -13.65 -3.16 4.42
N ASP A 95 -13.74 -2.78 3.15
CA ASP A 95 -14.93 -3.00 2.32
C ASP A 95 -15.20 -4.49 2.12
N GLU A 96 -14.15 -5.28 1.85
CA GLU A 96 -14.27 -6.74 1.67
C GLU A 96 -14.75 -7.44 2.95
N ILE A 97 -14.17 -7.10 4.11
CA ILE A 97 -14.59 -7.64 5.41
C ILE A 97 -16.02 -7.22 5.71
N SER A 98 -16.35 -5.92 5.54
CA SER A 98 -17.71 -5.41 5.80
C SER A 98 -18.76 -6.07 4.91
N ARG A 99 -18.44 -6.27 3.62
CA ARG A 99 -19.31 -6.96 2.67
C ARG A 99 -19.57 -8.40 3.08
N ARG A 100 -18.53 -9.14 3.50
CA ARG A 100 -18.66 -10.54 3.98
C ARG A 100 -19.46 -10.65 5.28
N LEU A 101 -19.45 -9.59 6.09
CA LEU A 101 -20.23 -9.48 7.33
C LEU A 101 -21.62 -8.83 7.12
N HIS A 102 -22.03 -8.63 5.87
CA HIS A 102 -23.33 -8.04 5.52
C HIS A 102 -23.57 -6.67 6.19
N TYR A 103 -22.49 -5.88 6.42
CA TYR A 103 -22.55 -4.54 7.02
C TYR A 103 -23.27 -4.49 8.38
N LYS A 104 -23.19 -5.56 9.19
CA LYS A 104 -23.82 -5.60 10.51
C LYS A 104 -23.24 -4.54 11.44
N SER A 105 -24.11 -3.82 12.16
CA SER A 105 -23.74 -2.68 13.01
C SER A 105 -22.93 -3.03 14.26
N ILE A 106 -22.88 -4.31 14.64
CA ILE A 106 -22.05 -4.79 15.76
C ILE A 106 -20.55 -4.79 15.43
N PHE A 107 -20.18 -4.67 14.14
CA PHE A 107 -18.80 -4.65 13.69
C PHE A 107 -18.40 -3.22 13.26
N SER A 108 -17.34 -2.71 13.86
CA SER A 108 -16.69 -1.47 13.47
C SER A 108 -15.42 -1.80 12.70
N VAL A 109 -15.55 -1.92 11.37
CA VAL A 109 -14.42 -2.26 10.47
C VAL A 109 -13.81 -0.97 9.94
N SER A 110 -12.51 -0.76 10.17
CA SER A 110 -11.85 0.48 9.77
C SER A 110 -10.33 0.32 9.62
N THR A 111 -9.70 1.30 8.98
CA THR A 111 -8.23 1.39 8.97
C THR A 111 -7.71 1.89 10.32
N ILE A 112 -6.42 1.63 10.61
CA ILE A 112 -5.75 2.12 11.83
C ILE A 112 -6.01 3.61 12.07
N HIS A 113 -5.89 4.43 11.04
CA HIS A 113 -6.04 5.87 11.13
C HIS A 113 -7.48 6.28 11.43
N SER A 114 -8.44 5.66 10.75
CA SER A 114 -9.87 5.91 10.96
C SER A 114 -10.30 5.50 12.36
N PHE A 115 -9.87 4.33 12.83
CA PHE A 115 -10.15 3.83 14.17
C PHE A 115 -9.67 4.80 15.26
N LEU A 116 -8.40 5.19 15.19
CA LEU A 116 -7.83 6.09 16.19
C LEU A 116 -8.49 7.46 16.16
N TRP A 117 -8.77 7.99 14.96
CA TRP A 117 -9.47 9.27 14.85
C TRP A 117 -10.88 9.22 15.44
N GLU A 118 -11.67 8.19 15.13
CA GLU A 118 -12.99 8.02 15.72
C GLU A 118 -12.97 7.99 17.24
N LEU A 119 -11.96 7.34 17.81
CA LEU A 119 -11.79 7.23 19.26
C LEU A 119 -11.44 8.58 19.91
N ILE A 120 -10.62 9.43 19.26
CA ILE A 120 -10.08 10.65 19.89
C ILE A 120 -10.75 11.95 19.44
N LYS A 121 -11.46 11.98 18.30
CA LYS A 121 -11.96 13.22 17.66
C LYS A 121 -12.81 14.13 18.55
N ASN A 122 -13.42 13.60 19.58
CA ASN A 122 -14.26 14.36 20.50
C ASN A 122 -13.47 15.06 21.62
N TYR A 123 -12.20 14.71 21.82
CA TYR A 123 -11.35 15.23 22.89
C TYR A 123 -10.47 16.39 22.40
N GLN A 124 -11.12 17.45 21.89
CA GLN A 124 -10.47 18.56 21.19
C GLN A 124 -9.47 19.34 22.06
N SER A 125 -9.72 19.45 23.36
CA SER A 125 -8.81 20.11 24.32
C SER A 125 -7.51 19.32 24.45
N ASP A 126 -7.61 18.01 24.58
CA ASP A 126 -6.47 17.11 24.74
C ASP A 126 -5.67 17.01 23.44
N ILE A 127 -6.38 16.96 22.29
CA ILE A 127 -5.78 17.07 20.96
C ILE A 127 -4.94 18.35 20.87
N LYS A 128 -5.51 19.50 21.22
CA LYS A 128 -4.83 20.79 21.18
C LYS A 128 -3.58 20.81 22.06
N ALA A 129 -3.71 20.34 23.31
CA ALA A 129 -2.59 20.26 24.25
C ALA A 129 -1.48 19.35 23.73
N TRP A 130 -1.85 18.20 23.16
CA TRP A 130 -0.88 17.26 22.58
C TRP A 130 -0.15 17.86 21.37
N VAL A 131 -0.87 18.52 20.45
CA VAL A 131 -0.29 19.13 19.25
C VAL A 131 0.70 20.23 19.63
N ILE A 132 0.35 21.10 20.58
CA ILE A 132 1.25 22.16 21.09
C ILE A 132 2.53 21.54 21.66
N ASN A 133 2.40 20.52 22.51
CA ASN A 133 3.54 19.85 23.13
C ASN A 133 4.42 19.14 22.08
N SER A 134 3.80 18.44 21.12
CA SER A 134 4.52 17.75 20.05
C SER A 134 5.32 18.71 19.17
N ILE A 135 4.71 19.84 18.77
CA ILE A 135 5.39 20.85 17.96
C ILE A 135 6.57 21.46 18.72
N ASN A 136 6.40 21.79 20.01
CA ASN A 136 7.50 22.33 20.83
C ASN A 136 8.67 21.34 20.95
N LEU A 137 8.41 20.06 21.17
CA LEU A 137 9.45 19.03 21.21
C LEU A 137 10.17 18.90 19.86
N GLU A 138 9.42 18.89 18.76
CA GLU A 138 10.00 18.79 17.41
C GLU A 138 10.86 20.02 17.06
N ILE A 139 10.43 21.22 17.46
CA ILE A 139 11.23 22.45 17.30
C ILE A 139 12.53 22.32 18.10
N ALA A 140 12.48 21.92 19.37
CA ALA A 140 13.66 21.79 20.21
C ALA A 140 14.66 20.76 19.63
N GLU A 141 14.18 19.62 19.12
CA GLU A 141 15.03 18.64 18.45
C GLU A 141 15.67 19.17 17.16
N LEU A 142 14.91 19.90 16.36
CA LEU A 142 15.42 20.51 15.11
C LEU A 142 16.45 21.58 15.41
N GLU A 143 16.25 22.42 16.42
CA GLU A 143 17.19 23.45 16.86
C GLU A 143 18.50 22.83 17.40
N GLU A 144 18.40 21.72 18.14
CA GLU A 144 19.59 21.01 18.61
C GLU A 144 20.39 20.41 17.44
N LYS A 145 19.70 19.78 16.46
CA LYS A 145 20.34 19.29 15.23
C LYS A 145 20.94 20.43 14.40
N GLN A 146 20.30 21.60 14.40
CA GLN A 146 20.78 22.79 13.70
C GLN A 146 22.06 23.32 14.32
N ARG A 147 22.16 23.40 15.63
CA ARG A 147 23.37 23.82 16.37
C ARG A 147 24.58 22.92 16.09
N LYS A 148 24.35 21.63 15.88
CA LYS A 148 25.40 20.62 15.63
C LYS A 148 25.80 20.52 14.14
N SER A 149 25.10 21.20 13.23
CA SER A 149 25.31 21.06 11.78
C SER A 149 26.13 22.21 11.17
N LYS A 150 26.90 21.89 10.11
CA LYS A 150 27.55 22.90 9.27
C LYS A 150 26.53 23.53 8.31
N ALA A 151 26.79 24.75 7.86
CA ALA A 151 25.96 25.42 6.87
C ALA A 151 25.87 24.62 5.56
N GLY A 152 24.69 24.55 4.96
CA GLY A 152 24.40 23.82 3.71
C GLY A 152 22.92 23.56 3.52
N LYS A 153 22.53 23.02 2.37
CA LYS A 153 21.13 22.75 1.97
C LYS A 153 20.29 22.05 3.06
N THR A 154 20.87 21.11 3.79
CA THR A 154 20.17 20.39 4.88
C THR A 154 19.91 21.32 6.08
N SER A 155 20.83 22.26 6.36
CA SER A 155 20.68 23.27 7.40
C SER A 155 19.60 24.28 7.04
N GLU A 156 19.57 24.74 5.79
CA GLU A 156 18.55 25.67 5.29
C GLU A 156 17.15 25.04 5.34
N LYS A 157 16.99 23.81 4.86
CA LYS A 157 15.73 23.07 4.95
C LYS A 157 15.25 22.93 6.39
N ARG A 158 16.15 22.64 7.33
CA ARG A 158 15.79 22.50 8.75
C ARG A 158 15.34 23.83 9.34
N ALA A 159 16.00 24.93 8.99
CA ALA A 159 15.58 26.27 9.40
C ALA A 159 14.18 26.62 8.89
N GLU A 160 13.87 26.25 7.64
CA GLU A 160 12.53 26.40 7.09
C GLU A 160 11.49 25.54 7.81
N ASP A 161 11.81 24.29 8.14
CA ASP A 161 10.93 23.39 8.90
C ASP A 161 10.64 23.96 10.31
N ILE A 162 11.65 24.51 10.99
CA ILE A 162 11.47 25.20 12.28
C ILE A 162 10.51 26.38 12.11
N ARG A 163 10.71 27.24 11.12
CA ARG A 163 9.84 28.39 10.86
C ARG A 163 8.39 27.97 10.62
N LYS A 164 8.15 26.98 9.76
CA LYS A 164 6.79 26.47 9.49
C LYS A 164 6.10 25.94 10.76
N LYS A 165 6.86 25.26 11.62
CA LYS A 165 6.34 24.76 12.90
C LYS A 165 6.01 25.88 13.88
N GLN A 166 6.85 26.91 13.96
CA GLN A 166 6.60 28.10 14.77
C GLN A 166 5.38 28.89 14.27
N GLU A 167 5.21 29.02 12.95
CA GLU A 167 4.01 29.65 12.35
C GLU A 167 2.73 28.86 12.68
N ARG A 168 2.78 27.52 12.60
CA ARG A 168 1.65 26.67 13.01
C ARG A 168 1.34 26.85 14.49
N LEU A 169 2.35 26.86 15.35
CA LEU A 169 2.20 27.05 16.79
C LEU A 169 1.55 28.39 17.13
N ALA A 170 1.94 29.47 16.46
CA ALA A 170 1.37 30.79 16.65
C ALA A 170 -0.14 30.84 16.31
N LYS A 171 -0.56 30.10 15.26
CA LYS A 171 -1.95 30.04 14.80
C LYS A 171 -2.81 29.03 15.56
N ILE A 172 -2.21 28.07 16.25
CA ILE A 172 -2.93 26.99 16.92
C ILE A 172 -3.92 27.49 17.98
N ASN A 173 -3.64 28.62 18.60
CA ASN A 173 -4.52 29.22 19.61
C ASN A 173 -5.87 29.65 19.01
N THR A 174 -5.94 29.97 17.73
CA THR A 174 -7.16 30.35 17.01
C THR A 174 -7.97 29.14 16.55
N VAL A 175 -7.37 27.94 16.57
CA VAL A 175 -8.05 26.70 16.16
C VAL A 175 -9.08 26.31 17.20
N ARG A 176 -10.34 26.24 16.77
CA ARG A 176 -11.49 25.80 17.60
C ARG A 176 -11.67 24.30 17.56
N ARG A 177 -11.42 23.69 16.40
CA ARG A 177 -11.59 22.26 16.19
C ARG A 177 -10.53 21.75 15.21
N PHE A 178 -9.84 20.68 15.60
CA PHE A 178 -8.95 19.95 14.72
C PHE A 178 -9.77 19.01 13.84
N THR A 179 -9.32 18.86 12.60
CA THR A 179 -9.91 17.99 11.59
C THR A 179 -8.87 16.99 11.08
N TYR A 180 -9.38 15.88 10.60
CA TYR A 180 -8.56 14.85 9.96
C TYR A 180 -9.40 14.10 8.94
N ASN A 181 -8.86 13.95 7.73
CA ASN A 181 -9.44 13.14 6.69
C ASN A 181 -8.52 11.91 6.42
N PRO A 182 -8.96 10.69 6.75
CA PRO A 182 -8.15 9.48 6.53
C PRO A 182 -7.90 9.17 5.04
N ASN A 183 -8.74 9.68 4.13
CA ASN A 183 -8.75 9.36 2.71
C ASN A 183 -8.45 10.59 1.82
N GLY A 184 -7.88 11.66 2.37
CA GLY A 184 -7.63 12.87 1.60
C GLY A 184 -6.54 13.74 2.16
N ASP A 185 -6.32 14.87 1.48
CA ASP A 185 -5.32 15.84 1.87
C ASP A 185 -5.67 16.50 3.22
N ASN A 186 -4.73 16.45 4.13
CA ASN A 186 -4.81 17.09 5.42
C ASN A 186 -3.98 18.39 5.38
N VAL A 187 -4.60 19.47 4.88
CA VAL A 187 -3.95 20.76 4.67
C VAL A 187 -4.57 21.81 5.59
N GLY A 188 -3.73 22.58 6.29
CA GLY A 188 -4.18 23.64 7.17
C GLY A 188 -3.57 23.57 8.57
N TYR A 189 -3.72 24.64 9.34
CA TYR A 189 -3.19 24.71 10.71
C TYR A 189 -4.04 23.88 11.70
N ASP A 190 -5.30 23.68 11.38
CA ASP A 190 -6.30 22.91 12.10
C ASP A 190 -6.36 21.45 11.66
N SER A 191 -5.60 21.07 10.63
CA SER A 191 -5.57 19.71 10.10
C SER A 191 -4.46 18.88 10.74
N LEU A 192 -4.78 17.64 11.10
CA LEU A 192 -3.82 16.64 11.61
C LEU A 192 -3.33 15.75 10.47
N ASN A 193 -2.05 15.41 10.47
CA ASN A 193 -1.52 14.42 9.54
C ASN A 193 -1.63 12.99 10.09
N HIS A 194 -1.45 12.00 9.23
CA HIS A 194 -1.55 10.57 9.57
C HIS A 194 -0.66 10.18 10.77
N SER A 195 0.59 10.66 10.80
CA SER A 195 1.53 10.36 11.87
C SER A 195 1.11 10.97 13.22
N GLU A 196 0.57 12.20 13.20
CA GLU A 196 0.06 12.86 14.40
C GLU A 196 -1.11 12.07 15.01
N VAL A 197 -2.08 11.63 14.20
CA VAL A 197 -3.24 10.86 14.67
C VAL A 197 -2.80 9.55 15.32
N VAL A 198 -1.88 8.81 14.70
CA VAL A 198 -1.41 7.54 15.27
C VAL A 198 -0.63 7.74 16.56
N LYS A 199 0.33 8.67 16.58
CA LYS A 199 1.15 8.94 17.78
C LYS A 199 0.28 9.43 18.95
N MET A 200 -0.64 10.33 18.67
CA MET A 200 -1.55 10.90 19.67
C MET A 200 -2.52 9.85 20.21
N GLY A 201 -3.22 9.14 19.32
CA GLY A 201 -4.17 8.11 19.70
C GLY A 201 -3.50 7.00 20.51
N SER A 202 -2.35 6.52 20.07
CA SER A 202 -1.57 5.52 20.80
C SER A 202 -1.13 6.02 22.17
N LYS A 203 -0.70 7.29 22.28
CA LYS A 203 -0.32 7.88 23.57
C LYS A 203 -1.51 7.98 24.52
N PHE A 204 -2.67 8.42 24.04
CA PHE A 204 -3.88 8.52 24.88
C PHE A 204 -4.34 7.15 25.37
N ILE A 205 -4.32 6.12 24.52
CA ILE A 205 -4.63 4.74 24.90
C ILE A 205 -3.62 4.21 25.93
N CYS A 206 -2.34 4.49 25.77
CA CYS A 206 -1.28 3.98 26.64
C CYS A 206 -1.29 4.65 28.02
N ALA A 207 -1.47 5.99 28.06
CA ALA A 207 -1.23 6.80 29.26
C ALA A 207 -2.49 7.08 30.09
N GLU A 208 -3.68 7.16 29.45
CA GLU A 208 -4.88 7.68 30.09
C GLU A 208 -5.88 6.57 30.43
N ASP A 209 -6.05 6.26 31.71
CA ASP A 209 -6.99 5.23 32.18
C ASP A 209 -8.42 5.49 31.70
N THR A 210 -8.84 6.76 31.62
CA THR A 210 -10.15 7.13 31.07
C THR A 210 -10.28 6.69 29.61
N MET A 211 -9.25 6.89 28.78
CA MET A 211 -9.27 6.47 27.38
C MET A 211 -9.30 4.95 27.24
N GLN A 212 -8.57 4.24 28.10
CA GLN A 212 -8.62 2.76 28.16
C GLN A 212 -10.03 2.28 28.49
N ASN A 213 -10.67 2.86 29.49
CA ASN A 213 -12.05 2.52 29.87
C ASN A 213 -13.05 2.82 28.76
N ILE A 214 -12.90 3.93 28.04
CA ILE A 214 -13.72 4.27 26.87
C ILE A 214 -13.52 3.22 25.75
N LEU A 215 -12.29 2.90 25.42
CA LEU A 215 -11.95 1.87 24.44
C LEU A 215 -12.64 0.53 24.77
N ILE A 216 -12.48 0.04 25.98
CA ILE A 216 -13.02 -1.26 26.42
C ILE A 216 -14.55 -1.23 26.52
N SER A 217 -15.12 -0.09 26.96
CA SER A 217 -16.56 0.02 27.07
C SER A 217 -17.25 0.01 25.71
N GLN A 218 -16.61 0.59 24.70
CA GLN A 218 -17.12 0.64 23.32
C GLN A 218 -16.75 -0.63 22.54
N TYR A 219 -15.50 -1.07 22.68
CA TYR A 219 -14.92 -2.19 21.94
C TYR A 219 -14.30 -3.22 22.90
N PRO A 220 -15.09 -4.12 23.51
CA PRO A 220 -14.54 -5.15 24.40
C PRO A 220 -13.67 -6.17 23.66
N ILE A 221 -13.81 -6.27 22.34
CA ILE A 221 -13.04 -7.15 21.46
C ILE A 221 -12.45 -6.30 20.33
N LEU A 222 -11.14 -6.45 20.12
CA LEU A 222 -10.38 -5.80 19.05
C LEU A 222 -9.65 -6.87 18.24
N LEU A 223 -9.96 -6.94 16.95
CA LEU A 223 -9.28 -7.83 16.01
C LEU A 223 -8.44 -7.01 15.03
N ILE A 224 -7.19 -7.41 14.80
CA ILE A 224 -6.25 -6.70 13.93
C ILE A 224 -5.79 -7.65 12.83
N ASP A 225 -6.15 -7.35 11.59
CA ASP A 225 -5.61 -8.02 10.41
C ASP A 225 -4.30 -7.36 9.98
N GLU A 226 -3.41 -8.13 9.38
CA GLU A 226 -2.08 -7.70 8.94
C GLU A 226 -1.28 -7.01 10.06
N SER A 227 -1.32 -7.59 11.26
CA SER A 227 -0.78 -7.01 12.49
C SER A 227 0.72 -6.68 12.42
N GLN A 228 1.51 -7.32 11.55
CA GLN A 228 2.93 -7.03 11.36
C GLN A 228 3.20 -5.64 10.78
N ASP A 229 2.21 -5.02 10.13
CA ASP A 229 2.30 -3.66 9.58
C ASP A 229 1.70 -2.59 10.51
N THR A 230 1.16 -3.02 11.65
CA THR A 230 0.65 -2.11 12.67
C THR A 230 1.79 -1.33 13.31
N LYS A 231 1.64 -0.01 13.41
CA LYS A 231 2.67 0.86 13.97
C LYS A 231 3.03 0.48 15.39
N LYS A 232 4.33 0.51 15.69
CA LYS A 232 4.90 0.11 16.99
C LYS A 232 4.17 0.76 18.16
N GLU A 233 3.92 2.07 18.08
CA GLU A 233 3.29 2.83 19.15
C GLU A 233 1.89 2.31 19.51
N LEU A 234 1.12 1.90 18.48
CA LEU A 234 -0.22 1.33 18.69
C LEU A 234 -0.15 -0.08 19.26
N VAL A 235 0.77 -0.91 18.78
CA VAL A 235 0.96 -2.27 19.33
C VAL A 235 1.34 -2.21 20.81
N ASP A 236 2.29 -1.33 21.18
CA ASP A 236 2.73 -1.14 22.56
C ASP A 236 1.58 -0.63 23.45
N ALA A 237 0.76 0.28 22.94
CA ALA A 237 -0.42 0.77 23.65
C ALA A 237 -1.46 -0.33 23.88
N ILE A 238 -1.74 -1.15 22.87
CA ILE A 238 -2.68 -2.28 22.96
C ILE A 238 -2.19 -3.32 23.96
N PHE A 239 -0.90 -3.69 23.93
CA PHE A 239 -0.33 -4.63 24.90
C PHE A 239 -0.46 -4.11 26.33
N THR A 240 -0.23 -2.82 26.55
CA THR A 240 -0.41 -2.16 27.85
C THR A 240 -1.87 -2.28 28.34
N VAL A 241 -2.84 -2.05 27.45
CA VAL A 241 -4.27 -2.19 27.80
C VAL A 241 -4.62 -3.65 28.13
N CYS A 242 -4.15 -4.61 27.31
CA CYS A 242 -4.40 -6.04 27.56
C CYS A 242 -3.86 -6.48 28.92
N GLU A 243 -2.65 -6.03 29.28
CA GLU A 243 -2.05 -6.35 30.56
C GLU A 243 -2.83 -5.78 31.75
N ARG A 244 -3.26 -4.51 31.66
CA ARG A 244 -4.00 -3.83 32.74
C ARG A 244 -5.44 -4.31 32.90
N HIS A 245 -6.06 -4.77 31.81
CA HIS A 245 -7.48 -5.12 31.77
C HIS A 245 -7.72 -6.58 31.38
N LYS A 246 -6.88 -7.49 31.90
CA LYS A 246 -7.01 -8.95 31.67
C LYS A 246 -8.44 -9.42 31.92
N GLY A 247 -8.98 -10.23 31.02
CA GLY A 247 -10.32 -10.78 31.08
C GLY A 247 -11.46 -9.81 30.73
N LYS A 248 -11.19 -8.51 30.54
CA LYS A 248 -12.20 -7.49 30.16
C LYS A 248 -12.02 -6.99 28.72
N PHE A 249 -10.82 -7.11 28.18
CA PHE A 249 -10.46 -6.69 26.84
C PHE A 249 -9.74 -7.84 26.14
N ILE A 250 -10.28 -8.29 25.04
CA ILE A 250 -9.73 -9.39 24.24
C ILE A 250 -9.18 -8.81 22.95
N VAL A 251 -7.93 -9.15 22.64
CA VAL A 251 -7.28 -8.76 21.40
C VAL A 251 -6.89 -10.00 20.60
N GLY A 252 -7.31 -10.06 19.34
CA GLY A 252 -6.88 -11.06 18.39
C GLY A 252 -6.07 -10.40 17.27
N MET A 253 -4.85 -10.88 17.06
CA MET A 253 -3.96 -10.40 16.01
C MET A 253 -3.77 -11.50 14.96
N PHE A 254 -3.91 -11.15 13.69
CA PHE A 254 -3.65 -12.03 12.56
C PHE A 254 -2.48 -11.45 11.77
N GLY A 255 -1.42 -12.22 11.55
CA GLY A 255 -0.26 -11.67 10.86
C GLY A 255 0.75 -12.70 10.39
N ASP A 256 1.63 -12.23 9.50
CA ASP A 256 2.82 -12.93 9.05
C ASP A 256 4.04 -12.02 9.25
N THR A 257 4.89 -12.36 10.18
CA THR A 257 6.08 -11.56 10.51
C THR A 257 7.02 -11.35 9.33
N MET A 258 7.03 -12.28 8.35
CA MET A 258 7.82 -12.16 7.13
C MET A 258 7.23 -11.18 6.11
N GLN A 259 5.93 -10.87 6.19
CA GLN A 259 5.25 -9.95 5.26
C GLN A 259 5.26 -8.50 5.75
N ARG A 260 6.11 -8.15 6.70
CA ARG A 260 6.27 -6.75 7.12
C ARG A 260 6.91 -5.93 6.02
N ILE A 261 6.17 -4.98 5.47
CA ILE A 261 6.64 -4.09 4.39
C ILE A 261 6.89 -2.66 4.87
N TYR A 262 6.43 -2.29 6.06
CA TYR A 262 6.60 -0.95 6.62
C TYR A 262 7.63 -0.94 7.75
N GLN A 263 8.55 0.04 7.67
CA GLN A 263 9.64 0.17 8.64
C GLN A 263 9.18 0.63 10.03
N ASP A 264 8.05 1.30 10.12
CA ASP A 264 7.45 1.80 11.36
C ASP A 264 6.56 0.76 12.07
N GLY A 265 6.41 -0.43 11.50
CA GLY A 265 5.86 -1.60 12.19
C GLY A 265 6.75 -2.07 13.33
N LYS A 266 6.17 -2.77 14.33
CA LYS A 266 6.94 -3.28 15.46
C LYS A 266 7.94 -4.35 15.02
N GLU A 267 9.23 -4.07 15.23
CA GLU A 267 10.29 -5.04 14.96
C GLU A 267 10.15 -6.26 15.89
N ASN A 268 10.45 -7.44 15.33
CA ASN A 268 10.39 -8.71 16.08
C ASN A 268 9.07 -8.91 16.83
N LEU A 269 7.94 -8.54 16.21
CA LEU A 269 6.62 -8.62 16.82
C LEU A 269 6.36 -10.01 17.45
N SER A 270 6.75 -11.09 16.76
CA SER A 270 6.60 -12.47 17.26
C SER A 270 7.24 -12.72 18.62
N GLN A 271 8.38 -12.08 18.89
CA GLN A 271 9.10 -12.21 20.16
C GLN A 271 8.54 -11.30 21.27
N CYS A 272 7.74 -10.30 20.89
CA CYS A 272 7.14 -9.34 21.81
C CYS A 272 5.73 -9.75 22.27
N ILE A 273 5.15 -10.80 21.70
CA ILE A 273 3.81 -11.27 22.07
C ILE A 273 3.87 -11.82 23.49
N PRO A 274 3.01 -11.36 24.43
CA PRO A 274 2.99 -11.83 25.79
C PRO A 274 2.88 -13.36 25.88
N ASP A 275 3.48 -13.96 26.93
CA ASP A 275 3.53 -15.41 27.06
C ASP A 275 2.18 -16.04 27.39
N ASP A 276 1.27 -15.27 28.00
CA ASP A 276 -0.08 -15.70 28.35
C ASP A 276 -1.06 -15.64 27.16
N TRP A 277 -0.62 -15.17 25.98
CA TRP A 277 -1.43 -15.20 24.77
C TRP A 277 -1.42 -16.56 24.11
N VAL A 278 -2.55 -16.96 23.55
CA VAL A 278 -2.63 -18.15 22.69
C VAL A 278 -2.00 -17.83 21.33
N LYS A 279 -1.19 -18.76 20.80
CA LYS A 279 -0.36 -18.53 19.61
C LYS A 279 -0.61 -19.60 18.53
N PRO A 280 -1.82 -19.68 17.97
CA PRO A 280 -2.13 -20.67 16.93
C PRO A 280 -1.31 -20.43 15.66
N GLN A 281 -0.96 -21.51 14.96
CA GLN A 281 -0.18 -21.45 13.73
C GLN A 281 -0.94 -22.09 12.58
N LYS A 282 -1.03 -21.40 11.45
CA LYS A 282 -1.57 -21.93 10.20
C LYS A 282 -0.44 -22.35 9.28
N ILE A 283 -0.43 -23.62 8.92
CA ILE A 283 0.62 -24.26 8.13
C ILE A 283 0.19 -24.41 6.67
N MET A 284 -1.10 -24.64 6.41
CA MET A 284 -1.62 -24.88 5.07
C MET A 284 -1.56 -23.63 4.20
N ASN A 285 -1.06 -23.77 2.97
CA ASN A 285 -1.19 -22.74 1.94
C ASN A 285 -2.26 -23.18 0.94
N HIS A 286 -3.40 -22.49 0.97
CA HIS A 286 -4.56 -22.80 0.11
C HIS A 286 -4.50 -22.13 -1.26
N ARG A 287 -3.48 -21.30 -1.51
CA ARG A 287 -3.42 -20.41 -2.68
C ARG A 287 -2.40 -20.84 -3.71
N SER A 288 -1.18 -21.15 -3.26
CA SER A 288 -0.04 -21.21 -4.15
C SER A 288 0.29 -22.62 -4.60
N ALA A 289 0.79 -22.76 -5.82
CA ALA A 289 1.32 -24.00 -6.35
C ALA A 289 2.50 -24.53 -5.48
N SER A 290 2.73 -25.83 -5.46
CA SER A 290 3.66 -26.49 -4.54
C SER A 290 5.10 -25.98 -4.68
N ARG A 291 5.56 -25.71 -5.89
CA ARG A 291 6.91 -25.16 -6.14
C ARG A 291 7.08 -23.74 -5.60
N ILE A 292 6.00 -22.93 -5.62
CA ILE A 292 6.02 -21.58 -5.04
C ILE A 292 6.08 -21.66 -3.51
N VAL A 293 5.33 -22.57 -2.89
CA VAL A 293 5.40 -22.82 -1.44
C VAL A 293 6.82 -23.27 -1.03
N THR A 294 7.43 -24.15 -1.80
CA THR A 294 8.82 -24.61 -1.58
C THR A 294 9.81 -23.43 -1.63
N LEU A 295 9.68 -22.53 -2.63
CA LEU A 295 10.50 -21.33 -2.72
C LEU A 295 10.27 -20.40 -1.51
N ALA A 296 9.02 -20.14 -1.14
CA ALA A 296 8.69 -19.31 0.00
C ALA A 296 9.28 -19.87 1.31
N ASN A 297 9.17 -21.18 1.54
CA ASN A 297 9.76 -21.85 2.69
C ASN A 297 11.30 -21.74 2.70
N ALA A 298 11.95 -21.89 1.55
CA ALA A 298 13.39 -21.73 1.42
C ALA A 298 13.85 -20.30 1.78
N ILE A 299 13.07 -19.29 1.39
CA ILE A 299 13.33 -17.89 1.77
C ILE A 299 13.12 -17.69 3.27
N ARG A 300 12.04 -18.25 3.84
CA ARG A 300 11.70 -18.13 5.27
C ARG A 300 12.72 -18.79 6.19
N PHE A 301 13.30 -19.89 5.78
CA PHE A 301 14.22 -20.71 6.60
C PHE A 301 15.35 -19.93 7.27
N THR A 302 15.76 -18.80 6.66
CA THR A 302 16.81 -17.92 7.21
C THR A 302 16.32 -16.92 8.25
N VAL A 303 15.00 -16.76 8.40
CA VAL A 303 14.40 -15.71 9.24
C VAL A 303 13.55 -16.30 10.35
N ASP A 304 12.74 -17.30 10.04
CA ASP A 304 11.92 -18.00 11.03
C ASP A 304 11.85 -19.51 10.72
N THR A 305 11.31 -20.29 11.65
CA THR A 305 11.16 -21.74 11.51
C THR A 305 9.78 -22.13 10.95
N GLN A 306 8.94 -21.16 10.62
CA GLN A 306 7.59 -21.44 10.13
C GLN A 306 7.66 -21.93 8.68
N GLN A 307 7.09 -23.09 8.42
CA GLN A 307 6.98 -23.66 7.10
C GLN A 307 5.52 -23.84 6.73
N GLN A 308 5.22 -23.60 5.47
CA GLN A 308 3.90 -23.84 4.91
C GLN A 308 3.88 -25.16 4.13
N ARG A 309 2.72 -25.79 4.07
CA ARG A 309 2.46 -26.96 3.23
C ARG A 309 1.47 -26.59 2.12
N PRO A 310 1.71 -26.98 0.87
CA PRO A 310 0.71 -26.82 -0.18
C PRO A 310 -0.43 -27.80 0.06
N ARG A 311 -1.61 -27.53 -0.50
CA ARG A 311 -2.72 -28.50 -0.54
C ARG A 311 -2.28 -29.78 -1.26
N SER A 312 -2.95 -30.88 -0.95
CA SER A 312 -2.72 -32.18 -1.61
C SER A 312 -3.02 -32.15 -3.12
N ASP A 313 -3.98 -31.34 -3.53
CA ASP A 313 -4.41 -31.12 -4.92
C ASP A 313 -3.71 -29.91 -5.59
N ALA A 314 -2.72 -29.28 -4.92
CA ALA A 314 -2.03 -28.13 -5.47
C ALA A 314 -1.24 -28.50 -6.74
N GLU A 315 -1.37 -27.69 -7.77
CA GLU A 315 -0.55 -27.80 -8.97
C GLU A 315 0.95 -27.68 -8.64
N VAL A 316 1.80 -28.24 -9.47
CA VAL A 316 3.25 -28.12 -9.28
C VAL A 316 3.69 -26.67 -9.44
N GLY A 317 3.16 -25.98 -10.44
CA GLY A 317 3.50 -24.60 -10.79
C GLY A 317 4.91 -24.44 -11.36
N ASN A 318 5.24 -23.23 -11.76
CA ASN A 318 6.54 -22.91 -12.37
C ASN A 318 7.19 -21.71 -11.70
N VAL A 319 8.49 -21.80 -11.48
CA VAL A 319 9.35 -20.71 -11.00
C VAL A 319 10.61 -20.69 -11.85
N ARG A 320 10.95 -19.54 -12.43
CA ARG A 320 12.16 -19.36 -13.25
C ARG A 320 12.89 -18.10 -12.84
N LEU A 321 14.20 -18.16 -12.79
CA LEU A 321 15.09 -17.02 -12.59
C LEU A 321 15.78 -16.67 -13.91
N PHE A 322 15.59 -15.43 -14.35
CA PHE A 322 16.24 -14.89 -15.54
C PHE A 322 17.32 -13.89 -15.13
N ILE A 323 18.52 -14.07 -15.65
CA ILE A 323 19.66 -13.18 -15.43
C ILE A 323 19.93 -12.45 -16.73
N VAL A 324 19.83 -11.11 -16.68
CA VAL A 324 19.85 -10.25 -17.85
C VAL A 324 20.96 -9.23 -17.74
N SER A 325 21.64 -8.91 -18.85
CA SER A 325 22.66 -7.87 -18.89
C SER A 325 22.05 -6.49 -18.60
N SER A 326 22.74 -5.63 -17.87
CA SER A 326 22.28 -4.29 -17.51
C SER A 326 22.10 -3.35 -18.71
N ASP A 327 22.76 -3.64 -19.83
CA ASP A 327 22.70 -2.89 -21.08
C ASP A 327 21.62 -3.41 -22.06
N ALA A 328 20.92 -4.50 -21.71
CA ALA A 328 19.84 -5.04 -22.51
C ALA A 328 18.64 -4.08 -22.55
N ASN A 329 17.94 -4.08 -23.68
CA ASN A 329 16.66 -3.36 -23.79
C ASN A 329 15.62 -4.04 -22.88
N LYS A 330 15.16 -3.30 -21.86
CA LYS A 330 14.30 -3.83 -20.79
C LYS A 330 12.97 -4.35 -21.30
N GLU A 331 12.31 -3.59 -22.17
CA GLU A 331 10.99 -3.95 -22.70
C GLU A 331 11.06 -5.20 -23.57
N VAL A 332 12.03 -5.27 -24.47
CA VAL A 332 12.27 -6.44 -25.33
C VAL A 332 12.62 -7.67 -24.49
N THR A 333 13.41 -7.48 -23.43
CA THR A 333 13.78 -8.56 -22.52
C THR A 333 12.59 -9.09 -21.74
N GLU A 334 11.75 -8.20 -21.18
CA GLU A 334 10.54 -8.59 -20.46
C GLU A 334 9.57 -9.36 -21.37
N GLN A 335 9.42 -8.92 -22.62
CA GLN A 335 8.62 -9.63 -23.62
C GLN A 335 9.22 -11.02 -23.92
N ARG A 336 10.55 -11.11 -24.10
CA ARG A 336 11.22 -12.41 -24.33
C ARG A 336 11.09 -13.35 -23.15
N VAL A 337 11.16 -12.85 -21.91
CA VAL A 337 10.89 -13.65 -20.71
C VAL A 337 9.47 -14.21 -20.72
N ALA A 338 8.48 -13.39 -21.06
CA ALA A 338 7.09 -13.83 -21.16
C ALA A 338 6.90 -14.90 -22.26
N GLU A 339 7.56 -14.75 -23.41
CA GLU A 339 7.56 -15.78 -24.47
C GLU A 339 8.16 -17.10 -23.99
N ILE A 340 9.33 -17.07 -23.33
CA ILE A 340 9.97 -18.27 -22.78
C ILE A 340 9.05 -18.92 -21.74
N MET A 341 8.42 -18.15 -20.85
CA MET A 341 7.46 -18.70 -19.90
C MET A 341 6.28 -19.35 -20.60
N SER A 342 5.75 -18.74 -21.66
CA SER A 342 4.69 -19.35 -22.47
C SER A 342 5.11 -20.68 -23.09
N GLU A 343 6.33 -20.75 -23.64
CA GLU A 343 6.87 -21.96 -24.26
C GLU A 343 7.10 -23.08 -23.24
N GLU A 344 7.74 -22.76 -22.10
CA GLU A 344 8.09 -23.75 -21.08
C GLU A 344 6.90 -24.26 -20.26
N THR A 345 5.90 -23.42 -20.04
CA THR A 345 4.73 -23.78 -19.23
C THR A 345 3.56 -24.30 -20.08
N GLY A 346 3.59 -24.07 -21.40
CA GLY A 346 2.46 -24.34 -22.29
C GLY A 346 1.31 -23.35 -22.10
N ASP A 347 1.50 -22.29 -21.30
CA ASP A 347 0.50 -21.30 -20.96
C ASP A 347 0.58 -20.09 -21.90
N GLY A 348 -0.29 -20.04 -22.91
CA GLY A 348 -0.31 -19.01 -23.95
C GLY A 348 -0.62 -17.59 -23.44
N GLU A 349 -1.26 -17.48 -22.28
CA GLU A 349 -1.65 -16.21 -21.66
C GLU A 349 -0.44 -15.35 -21.25
N TRP A 350 0.75 -15.94 -21.10
CA TRP A 350 1.99 -15.20 -20.88
C TRP A 350 2.33 -14.23 -22.03
N ARG A 351 1.82 -14.48 -23.24
CA ARG A 351 2.04 -13.61 -24.42
C ARG A 351 1.18 -12.34 -24.40
N ASP A 352 0.10 -12.34 -23.64
CA ASP A 352 -0.72 -11.14 -23.44
C ASP A 352 -0.26 -10.38 -22.19
N SER A 353 0.27 -9.17 -22.38
CA SER A 353 0.76 -8.33 -21.27
C SER A 353 -0.32 -7.93 -20.24
N LYS A 354 -1.59 -8.16 -20.53
CA LYS A 354 -2.70 -7.93 -19.61
C LYS A 354 -2.96 -9.11 -18.68
N GLN A 355 -2.42 -10.28 -18.99
CA GLN A 355 -2.69 -11.53 -18.29
C GLN A 355 -1.61 -11.92 -17.26
N TYR A 356 -0.55 -11.13 -17.12
CA TYR A 356 0.44 -11.28 -16.07
C TYR A 356 0.75 -9.96 -15.37
N LYS A 357 1.08 -10.03 -14.08
CA LYS A 357 1.44 -8.85 -13.28
C LYS A 357 2.97 -8.73 -13.19
N SER A 358 3.50 -7.53 -13.52
CA SER A 358 4.91 -7.20 -13.38
C SER A 358 5.14 -6.44 -12.09
N LEU A 359 5.81 -7.06 -11.12
CA LEU A 359 6.11 -6.45 -9.84
C LEU A 359 7.46 -5.71 -9.91
N ILE A 360 7.43 -4.47 -9.49
CA ILE A 360 8.57 -3.55 -9.47
C ILE A 360 8.81 -3.01 -8.06
N LEU A 361 10.02 -2.51 -7.79
CA LEU A 361 10.39 -2.01 -6.47
C LEU A 361 9.82 -0.61 -6.18
N GLU A 362 9.86 0.27 -7.17
CA GLU A 362 9.57 1.69 -6.99
C GLU A 362 8.65 2.22 -8.10
N HIS A 363 7.75 3.15 -7.77
CA HIS A 363 6.80 3.73 -8.71
C HIS A 363 7.46 4.39 -9.94
N HIS A 364 8.65 4.98 -9.78
CA HIS A 364 9.34 5.59 -10.92
C HIS A 364 9.84 4.56 -11.95
N MET A 365 10.02 3.28 -11.56
CA MET A 365 10.29 2.21 -12.52
C MET A 365 9.08 1.97 -13.44
N ALA A 366 7.85 1.99 -12.87
CA ALA A 366 6.63 1.95 -13.67
C ALA A 366 6.51 3.18 -14.57
N ALA A 367 6.80 4.35 -14.01
CA ALA A 367 6.74 5.61 -14.75
C ALA A 367 7.67 5.60 -15.99
N SER A 368 8.87 5.05 -15.83
CA SER A 368 9.83 4.88 -16.93
C SER A 368 9.31 3.90 -17.99
N ARG A 369 8.86 2.70 -17.57
CA ARG A 369 8.43 1.62 -18.47
C ARG A 369 7.10 1.89 -19.15
N PHE A 370 6.19 2.58 -18.48
CA PHE A 370 4.86 2.87 -19.02
C PHE A 370 4.77 4.26 -19.67
N GLY A 371 5.87 5.06 -19.62
CA GLY A 371 6.02 6.31 -20.37
C GLY A 371 5.28 7.50 -19.76
N PHE A 372 5.28 7.63 -18.41
CA PHE A 372 4.81 8.82 -17.72
C PHE A 372 5.86 9.43 -16.74
N LEU A 373 7.13 9.13 -16.98
CA LEU A 373 8.23 9.57 -16.10
C LEU A 373 8.35 11.09 -16.01
N GLU A 374 8.14 11.80 -17.12
CA GLU A 374 8.25 13.26 -17.18
C GLU A 374 7.19 13.97 -16.34
N LEU A 375 5.98 13.36 -16.21
CA LEU A 375 4.95 13.83 -15.30
C LEU A 375 5.31 13.49 -13.85
N TYR A 376 5.82 12.28 -13.61
CA TYR A 376 6.03 11.74 -12.27
C TYR A 376 7.19 12.41 -11.53
N LEU A 377 8.35 12.59 -12.17
CA LEU A 377 9.57 13.05 -11.51
C LEU A 377 9.44 14.41 -10.84
N PRO A 378 8.93 15.48 -11.49
CA PRO A 378 8.83 16.79 -10.87
C PRO A 378 7.94 16.78 -9.61
N LEU A 379 6.89 15.96 -9.60
CA LEU A 379 5.98 15.85 -8.46
C LEU A 379 6.57 15.00 -7.34
N ASN A 380 7.28 13.92 -7.67
CA ASN A 380 7.90 13.03 -6.68
C ASN A 380 9.06 13.71 -5.91
N GLU A 381 9.68 14.74 -6.49
CA GLU A 381 10.72 15.53 -5.81
C GLU A 381 10.16 16.45 -4.71
N VAL A 382 8.84 16.69 -4.69
CA VAL A 382 8.17 17.59 -3.75
C VAL A 382 7.38 16.79 -2.71
N PRO A 383 7.82 16.74 -1.46
CA PRO A 383 7.25 15.85 -0.44
C PRO A 383 5.74 15.98 -0.21
N VAL A 384 5.17 17.15 -0.46
CA VAL A 384 3.72 17.37 -0.29
C VAL A 384 2.87 16.53 -1.25
N PHE A 385 3.43 16.08 -2.38
CA PHE A 385 2.73 15.24 -3.33
C PHE A 385 2.90 13.74 -3.11
N ASN A 386 3.76 13.31 -2.18
CA ASN A 386 4.14 11.89 -2.06
C ASN A 386 2.94 10.94 -1.92
N THR A 387 1.95 11.28 -1.14
CA THR A 387 0.75 10.46 -0.97
C THR A 387 -0.20 10.64 -2.15
N SER A 388 -0.56 11.87 -2.47
CA SER A 388 -1.52 12.18 -3.54
C SER A 388 -1.04 11.80 -4.95
N LEU A 389 0.28 11.71 -5.16
CA LEU A 389 0.87 11.18 -6.39
C LEU A 389 0.75 9.65 -6.50
N ARG A 390 0.73 8.94 -5.38
CA ARG A 390 0.58 7.47 -5.39
C ARG A 390 -0.86 7.03 -5.55
N ASP A 391 -1.79 7.77 -4.98
CA ASP A 391 -3.23 7.46 -5.02
C ASP A 391 -4.01 8.22 -6.10
N GLY A 392 -3.34 9.08 -6.88
CA GLY A 392 -3.96 9.84 -7.96
C GLY A 392 -4.88 10.98 -7.50
N SER A 393 -4.76 11.42 -6.25
CA SER A 393 -5.66 12.44 -5.67
C SER A 393 -5.19 13.88 -5.84
N ILE A 394 -4.12 14.15 -6.63
CA ILE A 394 -3.71 15.51 -6.96
C ILE A 394 -4.86 16.17 -7.74
N SER A 395 -5.47 17.20 -7.16
CA SER A 395 -6.72 17.81 -7.67
C SER A 395 -6.64 18.28 -9.12
N GLU A 396 -5.52 18.92 -9.48
CA GLU A 396 -5.27 19.47 -10.81
C GLU A 396 -5.19 18.35 -11.86
N LEU A 397 -4.52 17.24 -11.54
CA LEU A 397 -4.43 16.07 -12.42
C LEU A 397 -5.75 15.27 -12.45
N SER A 398 -6.38 15.14 -11.29
CA SER A 398 -7.64 14.39 -11.13
C SER A 398 -8.78 15.03 -11.93
N PHE A 399 -8.85 16.36 -12.02
CA PHE A 399 -9.80 17.07 -12.86
C PHE A 399 -9.63 16.71 -14.34
N LEU A 400 -8.40 16.77 -14.84
CA LEU A 400 -8.10 16.41 -16.24
C LEU A 400 -8.47 14.95 -16.55
N SER A 401 -8.24 14.04 -15.62
CA SER A 401 -8.56 12.62 -15.83
C SER A 401 -10.06 12.32 -15.70
N LYS A 402 -10.75 12.88 -14.70
CA LYS A 402 -12.14 12.52 -14.38
C LYS A 402 -13.18 13.29 -15.20
N VAL A 403 -12.81 14.48 -15.69
CA VAL A 403 -13.74 15.34 -16.44
C VAL A 403 -13.31 15.45 -17.90
N ILE A 404 -12.05 15.81 -18.15
CA ILE A 404 -11.60 16.11 -19.52
C ILE A 404 -11.34 14.85 -20.33
N SER A 405 -10.67 13.83 -19.79
CA SER A 405 -10.41 12.59 -20.54
C SER A 405 -11.71 11.90 -20.99
N PRO A 406 -12.74 11.72 -20.12
CA PRO A 406 -14.04 11.20 -20.58
C PRO A 406 -14.74 12.10 -21.61
N LEU A 407 -14.65 13.43 -21.49
CA LEU A 407 -15.21 14.36 -22.46
C LEU A 407 -14.57 14.18 -23.84
N VAL A 408 -13.24 14.11 -23.89
CA VAL A 408 -12.50 13.88 -25.15
C VAL A 408 -12.86 12.53 -25.76
N GLN A 409 -12.98 11.48 -24.95
CA GLN A 409 -13.37 10.15 -25.41
C GLN A 409 -14.81 10.13 -25.95
N ALA A 410 -15.74 10.77 -25.24
CA ALA A 410 -17.14 10.88 -25.69
C ALA A 410 -17.27 11.64 -27.02
N TYR A 411 -16.56 12.77 -27.14
CA TYR A 411 -16.56 13.58 -28.38
C TYR A 411 -15.95 12.80 -29.54
N LYS A 412 -14.78 12.18 -29.37
CA LYS A 412 -14.15 11.35 -30.42
C LYS A 412 -14.99 10.12 -30.80
N GLY A 413 -15.79 9.62 -29.89
CA GLY A 413 -16.73 8.51 -30.08
C GLY A 413 -18.07 8.95 -30.66
N ASN A 414 -18.28 10.24 -31.01
CA ASN A 414 -19.55 10.81 -31.43
C ASN A 414 -20.72 10.50 -30.49
N ASN A 415 -20.46 10.52 -29.19
CA ASN A 415 -21.45 10.28 -28.14
C ASN A 415 -21.91 11.60 -27.51
N ASP A 416 -22.77 12.33 -28.25
CA ASP A 416 -23.28 13.65 -27.84
C ASP A 416 -24.02 13.61 -26.51
N PHE A 417 -24.67 12.50 -26.18
CA PHE A 417 -25.37 12.34 -24.90
C PHE A 417 -24.41 12.38 -23.71
N GLU A 418 -23.29 11.67 -23.79
CA GLU A 418 -22.30 11.66 -22.73
C GLU A 418 -21.54 12.99 -22.65
N VAL A 419 -21.26 13.64 -23.81
CA VAL A 419 -20.70 15.00 -23.84
C VAL A 419 -21.62 15.96 -23.09
N LEU A 420 -22.92 15.97 -23.42
CA LEU A 420 -23.90 16.84 -22.78
C LEU A 420 -24.03 16.56 -21.28
N LYS A 421 -24.00 15.30 -20.88
CA LYS A 421 -24.07 14.89 -19.49
C LYS A 421 -22.88 15.43 -18.67
N ILE A 422 -21.64 15.27 -19.17
CA ILE A 422 -20.43 15.78 -18.52
C ILE A 422 -20.48 17.30 -18.40
N VAL A 423 -20.82 17.97 -19.48
CA VAL A 423 -20.89 19.45 -19.49
C VAL A 423 -21.99 19.95 -18.56
N LYS A 424 -23.16 19.30 -18.52
CA LYS A 424 -24.25 19.65 -17.59
C LYS A 424 -23.86 19.51 -16.14
N GLU A 425 -23.04 18.50 -15.82
CA GLU A 425 -22.61 18.22 -14.45
C GLU A 425 -21.52 19.18 -13.95
N TYR A 426 -20.57 19.54 -14.82
CA TYR A 426 -19.36 20.24 -14.38
C TYR A 426 -19.20 21.67 -14.91
N SER A 427 -19.99 22.10 -15.91
CA SER A 427 -19.83 23.41 -16.53
C SER A 427 -20.66 24.51 -15.85
N PRO A 428 -20.05 25.65 -15.47
CA PRO A 428 -20.78 26.80 -14.95
C PRO A 428 -21.67 27.46 -16.02
N LEU A 429 -21.43 27.18 -17.31
CA LEU A 429 -22.27 27.67 -18.41
C LEU A 429 -23.66 27.00 -18.42
N MET A 430 -23.77 25.83 -17.80
CA MET A 430 -25.00 25.03 -17.72
C MET A 430 -25.77 25.21 -16.39
N GLU A 431 -25.40 26.20 -15.55
CA GLU A 431 -26.12 26.47 -14.30
C GLU A 431 -27.53 27.00 -14.58
N SER A 432 -28.54 26.21 -14.24
CA SER A 432 -29.97 26.48 -14.47
C SER A 432 -30.48 27.79 -13.82
N LYS A 433 -29.81 28.32 -12.80
CA LYS A 433 -30.15 29.60 -12.15
C LYS A 433 -29.96 30.82 -13.07
N LYS A 434 -29.23 30.69 -14.18
CA LYS A 434 -28.98 31.75 -15.15
C LYS A 434 -29.97 31.72 -16.33
N TRP A 435 -30.87 30.73 -16.41
CA TRP A 435 -31.75 30.50 -17.55
C TRP A 435 -33.17 30.98 -17.23
N ILE A 436 -33.43 32.25 -17.56
CA ILE A 436 -34.73 32.90 -17.29
C ILE A 436 -35.68 32.73 -18.47
N SER A 437 -35.14 32.53 -19.69
CA SER A 437 -35.93 32.39 -20.91
C SER A 437 -35.43 31.26 -21.82
N LEU A 438 -36.26 30.83 -22.81
CA LEU A 438 -35.87 29.87 -23.85
C LEU A 438 -34.70 30.38 -24.70
N ASP A 439 -34.67 31.70 -24.97
CA ASP A 439 -33.56 32.32 -25.72
C ASP A 439 -32.24 32.26 -24.94
N ASP A 440 -32.26 32.39 -23.63
CA ASP A 440 -31.06 32.25 -22.78
C ASP A 440 -30.55 30.81 -22.79
N GLN A 441 -31.43 29.82 -22.79
CA GLN A 441 -31.08 28.42 -22.89
C GLN A 441 -30.40 28.09 -24.22
N THR A 442 -30.95 28.59 -25.35
CA THR A 442 -30.38 28.37 -26.67
C THR A 442 -28.99 29.01 -26.79
N LYS A 443 -28.81 30.23 -26.29
CA LYS A 443 -27.52 30.91 -26.28
C LYS A 443 -26.49 30.17 -25.41
N ALA A 444 -26.91 29.68 -24.22
CA ALA A 444 -26.04 28.92 -23.33
C ALA A 444 -25.57 27.60 -24.00
N LEU A 445 -26.46 26.89 -24.68
CA LEU A 445 -26.11 25.68 -25.45
C LEU A 445 -25.13 25.98 -26.57
N GLN A 446 -25.34 27.05 -27.36
CA GLN A 446 -24.40 27.47 -28.39
C GLN A 446 -23.04 27.87 -27.85
N GLN A 447 -23.00 28.55 -26.71
CA GLN A 447 -21.74 28.89 -26.04
C GLN A 447 -20.98 27.64 -25.58
N VAL A 448 -21.69 26.66 -25.02
CA VAL A 448 -21.12 25.37 -24.60
C VAL A 448 -20.58 24.61 -25.81
N GLU A 449 -21.39 24.49 -26.89
CA GLU A 449 -20.98 23.82 -28.12
C GLU A 449 -19.69 24.45 -28.69
N SER A 450 -19.68 25.78 -28.85
CA SER A 450 -18.49 26.51 -29.31
C SER A 450 -17.28 26.33 -28.39
N ALA A 451 -17.48 26.26 -27.05
CA ALA A 451 -16.40 26.07 -26.11
C ALA A 451 -15.85 24.63 -26.16
N VAL A 452 -16.72 23.63 -26.30
CA VAL A 452 -16.33 22.23 -26.49
C VAL A 452 -15.57 22.07 -27.82
N ASP A 453 -16.08 22.62 -28.93
CA ASP A 453 -15.42 22.54 -30.24
C ASP A 453 -14.02 23.17 -30.18
N LYS A 454 -13.89 24.36 -29.59
CA LYS A 454 -12.60 25.02 -29.40
C LYS A 454 -11.62 24.18 -28.56
N LEU A 455 -12.12 23.50 -27.53
CA LEU A 455 -11.29 22.57 -26.78
C LEU A 455 -10.86 21.38 -27.63
N MET A 456 -11.78 20.81 -28.42
CA MET A 456 -11.51 19.63 -29.26
C MET A 456 -10.61 19.93 -30.46
N GLU A 457 -10.53 21.19 -30.91
CA GLU A 457 -9.55 21.63 -31.92
C GLU A 457 -8.10 21.30 -31.54
N LEU A 458 -7.79 21.20 -30.26
CA LEU A 458 -6.47 20.82 -29.78
C LEU A 458 -6.04 19.39 -30.21
N TRP A 459 -6.99 18.52 -30.49
CA TRP A 459 -6.76 17.14 -31.00
C TRP A 459 -6.99 16.97 -32.49
N LYS A 460 -7.16 18.07 -33.22
CA LYS A 460 -7.36 18.01 -34.67
C LYS A 460 -6.08 17.57 -35.37
N ASP A 461 -6.21 16.87 -36.49
CA ASP A 461 -5.11 16.39 -37.32
C ASP A 461 -4.08 15.53 -36.55
N ASP A 462 -4.56 14.68 -35.62
CA ASP A 462 -3.75 13.82 -34.73
C ASP A 462 -2.78 14.59 -33.82
N ALA A 463 -3.03 15.88 -33.59
CA ALA A 463 -2.25 16.66 -32.63
C ALA A 463 -2.40 16.13 -31.19
N ILE A 464 -1.34 16.18 -30.44
CA ILE A 464 -1.32 15.77 -29.04
C ILE A 464 -1.02 17.01 -28.18
N PRO A 465 -2.07 17.65 -27.60
CA PRO A 465 -1.87 18.83 -26.77
C PRO A 465 -1.16 18.48 -25.47
N THR A 466 -0.51 19.46 -24.86
CA THR A 466 -0.03 19.34 -23.47
C THR A 466 -1.21 19.53 -22.49
N CYS A 467 -1.05 19.05 -21.25
CA CYS A 467 -2.05 19.31 -20.21
C CYS A 467 -2.22 20.81 -19.95
N LEU A 468 -1.18 21.64 -20.13
CA LEU A 468 -1.25 23.09 -20.01
C LEU A 468 -2.09 23.71 -21.14
N ASP A 469 -1.98 23.23 -22.38
CA ASP A 469 -2.78 23.75 -23.50
C ASP A 469 -4.27 23.48 -23.28
N VAL A 470 -4.59 22.29 -22.75
CA VAL A 470 -5.95 21.92 -22.37
C VAL A 470 -6.49 22.87 -21.28
N LEU A 471 -5.72 23.11 -20.21
CA LEU A 471 -6.13 24.02 -19.14
C LEU A 471 -6.28 25.47 -19.64
N ARG A 472 -5.42 25.96 -20.52
CA ARG A 472 -5.55 27.28 -21.15
C ARG A 472 -6.81 27.40 -21.97
N SER A 473 -7.10 26.42 -22.82
CA SER A 473 -8.35 26.41 -23.61
C SER A 473 -9.59 26.44 -22.73
N ILE A 474 -9.56 25.73 -21.58
CA ILE A 474 -10.65 25.75 -20.60
C ILE A 474 -10.77 27.13 -19.94
N GLN A 475 -9.64 27.76 -19.56
CA GLN A 475 -9.62 29.11 -19.00
C GLN A 475 -10.16 30.15 -19.97
N ASP A 476 -9.71 30.12 -21.22
CA ASP A 476 -10.11 31.05 -22.27
C ASP A 476 -11.58 30.94 -22.64
N THR A 477 -12.16 29.75 -22.61
CA THR A 477 -13.55 29.50 -22.96
C THR A 477 -14.52 29.60 -21.77
N GLY A 478 -14.01 29.49 -20.56
CA GLY A 478 -14.82 29.35 -19.35
C GLY A 478 -15.70 28.09 -19.33
N LEU A 479 -15.35 27.07 -20.11
CA LEU A 479 -16.13 25.82 -20.22
C LEU A 479 -16.28 25.13 -18.89
N PHE A 480 -15.23 25.12 -18.07
CA PHE A 480 -15.25 24.60 -16.70
C PHE A 480 -14.64 25.61 -15.74
N LYS A 481 -15.10 25.56 -14.47
CA LYS A 481 -14.53 26.38 -13.43
C LYS A 481 -13.21 25.78 -12.96
N LEU A 482 -12.13 26.52 -13.13
CA LEU A 482 -10.81 26.15 -12.59
C LEU A 482 -10.63 26.69 -11.17
N ASP A 483 -9.81 26.01 -10.38
CA ASP A 483 -9.39 26.46 -9.04
C ASP A 483 -8.37 27.61 -9.19
N GLU A 484 -8.37 28.59 -8.28
CA GLU A 484 -7.38 29.69 -8.25
C GLU A 484 -5.93 29.21 -8.34
N ARG A 485 -5.65 27.99 -7.88
CA ARG A 485 -4.33 27.36 -7.97
C ARG A 485 -3.92 27.09 -9.41
N VAL A 486 -4.87 26.77 -10.29
CA VAL A 486 -4.61 26.53 -11.71
C VAL A 486 -4.27 27.85 -12.41
N ASP A 487 -4.90 28.96 -12.02
CA ASP A 487 -4.58 30.29 -12.53
C ASP A 487 -3.12 30.67 -12.24
N ASN A 488 -2.61 30.32 -11.05
CA ASN A 488 -1.21 30.51 -10.70
C ASN A 488 -0.24 29.63 -11.53
N ILE A 489 -0.70 28.43 -11.91
CA ILE A 489 0.09 27.52 -12.78
C ILE A 489 0.15 28.06 -14.21
N LEU A 490 -0.94 28.62 -14.71
CA LEU A 490 -1.05 29.15 -16.08
C LEU A 490 -0.40 30.53 -16.24
N SER A 491 -0.29 31.29 -15.16
CA SER A 491 0.39 32.61 -15.16
C SER A 491 1.88 32.48 -15.46
N SER A 492 2.51 33.58 -15.86
CA SER A 492 3.95 33.62 -16.09
C SER A 492 4.72 33.30 -14.80
N PRO A 493 5.85 32.55 -14.87
CA PRO A 493 6.65 32.23 -13.69
C PRO A 493 7.12 33.50 -12.98
N ALA A 494 6.87 33.60 -11.68
CA ALA A 494 7.39 34.67 -10.83
C ALA A 494 8.80 34.31 -10.29
N ALA A 495 9.63 35.30 -9.99
CA ALA A 495 10.96 35.07 -9.44
C ALA A 495 10.96 34.27 -8.11
N ASP A 496 9.90 34.45 -7.31
CA ASP A 496 9.71 33.78 -6.02
C ASP A 496 8.60 32.70 -6.05
N GLU A 497 8.42 32.03 -7.20
CA GLU A 497 7.39 30.99 -7.35
C GLU A 497 7.64 29.83 -6.39
N SER A 498 6.57 29.33 -5.77
CA SER A 498 6.68 28.19 -4.86
C SER A 498 7.13 26.91 -5.59
N ILE A 499 7.96 26.10 -4.95
CA ILE A 499 8.46 24.82 -5.48
C ILE A 499 7.28 23.92 -5.93
N ARG A 500 6.14 24.01 -5.23
CA ARG A 500 4.91 23.27 -5.58
C ARG A 500 4.37 23.69 -6.95
N ILE A 501 4.24 24.98 -7.22
CA ILE A 501 3.70 25.50 -8.49
C ILE A 501 4.65 25.17 -9.63
N THR A 502 5.96 25.35 -9.41
CA THR A 502 6.99 25.00 -10.41
C THR A 502 6.94 23.50 -10.77
N ALA A 503 6.76 22.62 -9.78
CA ALA A 503 6.65 21.18 -10.01
C ALA A 503 5.38 20.83 -10.80
N LEU A 504 4.23 21.40 -10.44
CA LEU A 504 2.96 21.19 -11.15
C LEU A 504 3.03 21.70 -12.59
N ARG A 505 3.60 22.89 -12.80
CA ARG A 505 3.79 23.45 -14.15
C ARG A 505 4.64 22.53 -15.03
N LYS A 506 5.76 22.01 -14.50
CA LYS A 506 6.58 21.03 -15.22
C LYS A 506 5.82 19.73 -15.51
N ALA A 507 5.11 19.21 -14.52
CA ALA A 507 4.33 17.99 -14.69
C ALA A 507 3.17 18.15 -15.69
N LEU A 508 2.55 19.33 -15.78
CA LEU A 508 1.45 19.62 -16.70
C LEU A 508 1.92 20.04 -18.11
N SER A 509 3.22 20.30 -18.30
CA SER A 509 3.78 20.61 -19.63
C SER A 509 3.97 19.37 -20.52
N VAL A 510 3.65 18.18 -20.02
CA VAL A 510 3.73 16.93 -20.79
C VAL A 510 2.51 16.75 -21.71
N PRO A 511 2.62 15.90 -22.75
CA PRO A 511 1.49 15.48 -23.58
C PRO A 511 0.32 14.91 -22.76
N PHE A 512 -0.90 15.19 -23.12
CA PHE A 512 -2.10 14.71 -22.42
C PHE A 512 -2.15 13.19 -22.32
N THR A 513 -1.64 12.48 -23.31
CA THR A 513 -1.52 11.01 -23.30
C THR A 513 -0.61 10.48 -22.18
N THR A 514 0.35 11.27 -21.74
CA THR A 514 1.20 10.93 -20.58
C THR A 514 0.41 10.93 -19.28
N LEU A 515 -0.53 11.86 -19.13
CA LEU A 515 -1.47 11.90 -18.00
C LEU A 515 -2.39 10.67 -18.01
N GLU A 516 -2.92 10.28 -19.18
CA GLU A 516 -3.77 9.09 -19.31
C GLU A 516 -3.03 7.81 -18.88
N LYS A 517 -1.76 7.68 -19.28
CA LYS A 517 -0.89 6.57 -18.82
C LYS A 517 -0.70 6.59 -17.31
N TYR A 518 -0.45 7.74 -16.71
CA TYR A 518 -0.32 7.86 -15.27
C TYR A 518 -1.60 7.40 -14.54
N PHE A 519 -2.77 7.87 -14.99
CA PHE A 519 -4.03 7.45 -14.36
C PHE A 519 -4.38 5.98 -14.62
N ALA A 520 -4.05 5.43 -15.79
CA ALA A 520 -4.16 3.99 -16.02
C ALA A 520 -3.32 3.19 -15.01
N TYR A 521 -2.11 3.67 -14.68
CA TYR A 521 -1.27 3.06 -13.67
C TYR A 521 -1.87 3.15 -12.26
N VAL A 522 -2.28 4.33 -11.84
CA VAL A 522 -2.85 4.56 -10.50
C VAL A 522 -4.17 3.82 -10.29
N SER A 523 -4.97 3.66 -11.36
CA SER A 523 -6.23 2.89 -11.34
C SER A 523 -6.04 1.37 -11.45
N ASP A 524 -4.80 0.87 -11.34
CA ASP A 524 -4.42 -0.55 -11.47
C ASP A 524 -4.81 -1.20 -12.82
N ASN A 525 -4.99 -0.38 -13.86
CA ASN A 525 -5.33 -0.82 -15.21
C ASN A 525 -4.08 -1.11 -16.05
N THR A 526 -2.96 -1.47 -15.40
CA THR A 526 -1.71 -1.83 -16.07
C THR A 526 -1.15 -3.14 -15.54
N ARG A 527 -0.21 -3.73 -16.29
CA ARG A 527 0.52 -4.90 -15.81
C ARG A 527 1.48 -4.59 -14.65
N PHE A 528 1.89 -3.33 -14.48
CA PHE A 528 2.86 -2.92 -13.48
C PHE A 528 2.21 -2.62 -12.14
N ALA A 529 2.80 -3.14 -11.07
CA ALA A 529 2.46 -2.78 -9.70
C ALA A 529 3.69 -2.84 -8.80
N THR A 530 3.69 -2.07 -7.71
CA THR A 530 4.74 -2.20 -6.71
C THR A 530 4.49 -3.41 -5.81
N HIS A 531 5.57 -3.98 -5.24
CA HIS A 531 5.46 -5.07 -4.27
C HIS A 531 4.53 -4.73 -3.09
N GLN A 532 4.48 -3.47 -2.69
CA GLN A 532 3.60 -2.99 -1.63
C GLN A 532 2.14 -2.87 -2.09
N GLY A 533 1.92 -2.43 -3.33
CA GLY A 533 0.57 -2.18 -3.87
C GLY A 533 -0.23 -3.46 -4.13
N VAL A 534 0.44 -4.60 -4.30
CA VAL A 534 -0.23 -5.91 -4.54
C VAL A 534 -0.49 -6.71 -3.26
N LYS A 535 -0.21 -6.14 -2.09
CA LYS A 535 -0.43 -6.85 -0.84
C LYS A 535 -1.90 -7.25 -0.68
N GLY A 536 -2.12 -8.55 -0.40
CA GLY A 536 -3.46 -9.13 -0.29
C GLY A 536 -4.10 -9.53 -1.63
N LEU A 537 -3.48 -9.22 -2.77
CA LEU A 537 -3.97 -9.62 -4.09
C LEU A 537 -3.37 -10.96 -4.54
N GLU A 538 -4.02 -11.57 -5.53
CA GLU A 538 -3.62 -12.86 -6.11
C GLU A 538 -3.54 -12.73 -7.63
N PHE A 539 -2.49 -13.31 -8.21
CA PHE A 539 -2.28 -13.29 -9.65
C PHE A 539 -1.83 -14.68 -10.11
N PRO A 540 -2.40 -15.20 -11.20
CA PRO A 540 -2.01 -16.50 -11.75
C PRO A 540 -0.59 -16.48 -12.34
N ARG A 541 -0.12 -15.31 -12.80
CA ARG A 541 1.19 -15.13 -13.44
C ARG A 541 1.83 -13.86 -12.93
N VAL A 542 3.06 -13.98 -12.45
CA VAL A 542 3.80 -12.85 -11.86
C VAL A 542 5.21 -12.82 -12.41
N MET A 543 5.63 -11.66 -12.90
CA MET A 543 7.01 -11.35 -13.26
C MET A 543 7.57 -10.36 -12.24
N VAL A 544 8.55 -10.75 -11.44
CA VAL A 544 9.21 -9.87 -10.47
C VAL A 544 10.45 -9.27 -11.12
N ILE A 545 10.51 -7.95 -11.23
CA ILE A 545 11.61 -7.22 -11.85
C ILE A 545 12.53 -6.68 -10.77
N ILE A 546 13.78 -7.09 -10.78
CA ILE A 546 14.82 -6.74 -9.82
C ILE A 546 15.91 -5.96 -10.56
N ASP A 547 15.93 -4.63 -10.40
CA ASP A 547 16.88 -3.73 -11.05
C ASP A 547 17.29 -2.61 -10.08
N ASP A 548 18.44 -2.76 -9.44
CA ASP A 548 18.95 -1.80 -8.46
C ASP A 548 19.29 -0.44 -9.08
N ALA A 549 19.78 -0.43 -10.33
CA ALA A 549 20.18 0.79 -11.00
C ALA A 549 18.96 1.67 -11.32
N GLU A 550 17.85 1.06 -11.68
CA GLU A 550 16.60 1.75 -11.96
C GLU A 550 15.84 2.09 -10.67
N ALA A 551 15.82 1.19 -9.70
CA ALA A 551 15.10 1.39 -8.44
C ALA A 551 15.64 2.59 -7.64
N LYS A 552 16.93 2.94 -7.79
CA LYS A 552 17.61 4.03 -7.04
C LYS A 552 17.43 3.93 -5.52
N GLY A 553 17.03 2.76 -5.04
CA GLY A 553 16.79 2.49 -3.62
C GLY A 553 18.09 2.54 -2.82
N PHE A 554 18.09 3.22 -1.68
CA PHE A 554 19.26 3.30 -0.81
C PHE A 554 19.22 2.29 0.35
N LEU A 555 18.05 1.71 0.63
CA LEU A 555 17.82 0.82 1.76
C LEU A 555 18.23 -0.63 1.48
N PHE A 556 18.11 -1.07 0.25
CA PHE A 556 18.40 -2.43 -0.18
C PHE A 556 19.10 -2.43 -1.54
N SER A 557 20.00 -3.40 -1.78
CA SER A 557 20.66 -3.60 -3.06
C SER A 557 20.77 -5.09 -3.34
N TYR A 558 20.09 -5.53 -4.37
CA TYR A 558 20.18 -6.89 -4.88
C TYR A 558 21.55 -7.23 -5.45
N GLU A 559 22.24 -6.27 -6.09
CA GLU A 559 23.61 -6.44 -6.57
C GLU A 559 24.58 -6.81 -5.44
N LYS A 560 24.38 -6.22 -4.24
CA LYS A 560 25.14 -6.57 -3.03
C LYS A 560 24.70 -7.91 -2.46
N LEU A 561 23.41 -8.22 -2.52
CA LEU A 561 22.88 -9.50 -2.06
C LEU A 561 23.46 -10.65 -2.89
N PHE A 562 23.47 -10.51 -4.20
CA PHE A 562 24.00 -11.52 -5.13
C PHE A 562 25.53 -11.49 -5.28
N GLY A 563 26.24 -10.61 -4.58
CA GLY A 563 27.69 -10.54 -4.58
C GLY A 563 28.32 -9.85 -5.80
N VAL A 564 27.53 -9.18 -6.62
CA VAL A 564 28.00 -8.42 -7.80
C VAL A 564 28.74 -7.14 -7.37
N LYS A 565 28.30 -6.50 -6.28
CA LYS A 565 29.00 -5.37 -5.65
C LYS A 565 29.53 -5.75 -4.26
N LEU A 566 30.70 -5.24 -3.89
CA LEU A 566 31.29 -5.44 -2.57
C LEU A 566 30.36 -4.88 -1.48
N LYS A 567 30.16 -5.66 -0.42
CA LYS A 567 29.41 -5.27 0.77
C LYS A 567 30.20 -4.18 1.52
N THR A 568 29.61 -3.02 1.76
CA THR A 568 30.19 -2.01 2.67
C THR A 568 30.17 -2.53 4.11
N VAL A 569 31.11 -2.07 4.96
CA VAL A 569 31.28 -2.56 6.34
C VAL A 569 29.98 -2.48 7.19
N LYS A 570 29.08 -1.52 6.90
CA LYS A 570 27.75 -1.41 7.52
C LYS A 570 26.74 -2.48 7.06
N ALA A 571 26.93 -3.08 5.90
CA ALA A 571 26.07 -4.15 5.37
C ALA A 571 26.45 -5.54 5.90
N LYS A 572 27.48 -5.66 6.73
CA LYS A 572 27.87 -6.93 7.38
C LYS A 572 26.85 -7.50 8.36
N LEU A 573 25.87 -6.69 8.78
CA LEU A 573 24.80 -7.10 9.71
C LEU A 573 23.59 -7.76 9.00
N PHE A 574 23.50 -7.71 7.66
CA PHE A 574 22.44 -8.37 6.92
C PHE A 574 23.00 -9.55 6.11
N CYS A 575 22.98 -10.71 6.74
CA CYS A 575 22.90 -12.08 6.25
C CYS A 575 23.86 -12.55 5.14
N PRO A 576 25.01 -13.18 5.49
CA PRO A 576 25.72 -14.12 4.63
C PRO A 576 24.83 -15.31 4.21
N GLU A 577 23.83 -15.61 5.01
CA GLU A 577 22.89 -16.72 4.87
C GLU A 577 21.92 -16.54 3.69
N ILE A 578 21.42 -15.31 3.43
CA ILE A 578 20.53 -15.02 2.30
C ILE A 578 21.30 -15.13 0.96
N ALA A 579 22.55 -14.67 0.91
CA ALA A 579 23.40 -14.86 -0.27
C ALA A 579 23.68 -16.36 -0.52
N GLY A 580 23.90 -17.14 0.55
CA GLY A 580 24.02 -18.59 0.49
C GLY A 580 22.72 -19.28 0.06
N LEU A 581 21.57 -18.74 0.45
CA LEU A 581 20.26 -19.24 0.05
C LEU A 581 20.00 -19.02 -1.45
N PHE A 582 20.27 -17.82 -1.96
CA PHE A 582 20.13 -17.56 -3.40
C PHE A 582 21.14 -18.35 -4.24
N CYS A 583 22.36 -18.59 -3.75
CA CYS A 583 23.27 -19.54 -4.37
C CYS A 583 22.75 -20.97 -4.34
N ARG A 584 22.03 -21.39 -3.30
CA ARG A 584 21.34 -22.69 -3.23
C ARG A 584 20.11 -22.71 -4.13
N ILE A 585 19.33 -21.63 -4.19
CA ILE A 585 18.20 -21.46 -5.11
C ILE A 585 18.71 -21.48 -6.56
N ALA A 586 19.75 -20.74 -6.88
CA ALA A 586 20.42 -20.81 -8.19
C ALA A 586 20.98 -22.22 -8.48
N GLY A 587 21.54 -22.89 -7.47
CA GLY A 587 21.99 -24.28 -7.56
C GLY A 587 20.87 -25.30 -7.75
N LEU A 588 19.66 -25.03 -7.23
CA LEU A 588 18.47 -25.84 -7.49
C LEU A 588 17.95 -25.71 -8.93
N PHE A 589 18.28 -24.60 -9.59
CA PHE A 589 17.83 -24.29 -10.96
C PHE A 589 18.93 -24.49 -12.01
N CYS A 590 20.23 -24.55 -11.62
CA CYS A 590 21.37 -24.77 -12.51
C CYS A 590 21.85 -26.22 -12.43
N HIS A 591 21.12 -27.16 -13.03
CA HIS A 591 21.62 -28.53 -13.15
C HIS A 591 22.54 -28.74 -14.37
N ASP A 592 22.67 -27.77 -15.26
CA ASP A 592 23.63 -27.80 -16.38
C ASP A 592 24.03 -26.39 -16.83
N SER A 593 25.17 -25.96 -16.46
CA SER A 593 26.21 -25.28 -17.25
C SER A 593 27.17 -24.49 -16.38
N ARG A 594 28.44 -24.89 -16.39
CA ARG A 594 29.56 -24.07 -15.91
C ARG A 594 29.76 -22.91 -16.89
N ALA A 595 29.05 -21.81 -16.67
CA ALA A 595 29.31 -20.56 -17.35
C ALA A 595 30.19 -19.68 -16.45
N ASN A 596 31.37 -19.33 -16.91
CA ASN A 596 32.23 -18.30 -16.35
C ASN A 596 31.49 -16.94 -16.46
N LEU A 597 30.85 -16.49 -15.40
CA LEU A 597 30.22 -15.18 -15.30
C LEU A 597 31.33 -14.12 -15.12
N SER A 598 31.70 -13.46 -16.21
CA SER A 598 32.45 -12.19 -16.12
C SER A 598 31.53 -11.15 -15.48
N LEU A 599 31.99 -10.56 -14.35
CA LEU A 599 31.26 -9.61 -13.49
C LEU A 599 30.94 -8.29 -14.24
N LYS A 600 29.83 -8.23 -14.96
CA LYS A 600 29.16 -6.98 -15.37
C LYS A 600 27.91 -6.80 -14.51
N PRO A 601 27.44 -5.56 -14.28
CA PRO A 601 26.18 -5.34 -13.55
C PRO A 601 25.05 -6.11 -14.23
N VAL A 602 24.24 -6.81 -13.44
CA VAL A 602 23.24 -7.77 -13.90
C VAL A 602 21.89 -7.40 -13.32
N CYS A 603 20.86 -7.34 -14.14
CA CYS A 603 19.47 -7.27 -13.71
C CYS A 603 18.91 -8.68 -13.58
N PHE A 604 18.04 -8.91 -12.60
CA PHE A 604 17.40 -10.19 -12.34
C PHE A 604 15.90 -10.10 -12.59
N GLY A 605 15.32 -11.16 -13.12
CA GLY A 605 13.88 -11.34 -13.21
C GLY A 605 13.48 -12.72 -12.72
N ILE A 606 12.42 -12.80 -11.92
CA ILE A 606 11.81 -14.06 -11.50
C ILE A 606 10.42 -14.11 -12.11
N ALA A 607 10.11 -15.12 -12.89
CA ALA A 607 8.77 -15.36 -13.40
C ALA A 607 8.17 -16.59 -12.71
N ILE A 608 6.92 -16.49 -12.29
CA ILE A 608 6.20 -17.45 -11.48
C ILE A 608 4.82 -17.68 -12.10
N SER A 609 4.42 -18.91 -12.28
CA SER A 609 3.07 -19.30 -12.68
C SER A 609 2.60 -20.53 -11.92
#